data_5ecf463a2a0cc4dd18f40f523579637b
#
_entry.id   5ecf463a2a0cc4dd18f40f523579637b
#
_cell.length_a   1.000
_cell.length_b   1.000
_cell.length_c   1.000
_cell.angle_alpha   90.00
_cell.angle_beta   90.00
_cell.angle_gamma   90.00
#
_symmetry.space_group_name_H-M   'P 1'
#
loop_
_entity.id
_entity.type
_entity.pdbx_description
1 polymer ?
#
loop_
_entity_poly.entity_id
_entity_poly.type
_entity_poly.pdbx_seq_one_letter_code
_entity_poly.pdbx_strand_id
1 'polypeptide(L)'
;VIVDQFCAVRASFHAAITSVQYEIVVTPKMSFGTGHHATTYMMMKKMQDIDFNNKAVLDYGCGTGVLAILAQRLGASHLQAVDIDTWAYENTLENLSINAVESVQTYCGTLQEVPFRKVAILLANINRNVILDTMSSMSERLKDGGSLLCSGFLEEDIPKVSAQAAVHGLQ
;
A
#
# COMPACT_ATOMS: atom_id res chain seq x y z
N VAL A 1 -4.14 11.73 -9.70
CA VAL A 1 -4.10 10.45 -10.41
C VAL A 1 -5.51 9.91 -10.49
N ILE A 2 -5.91 9.44 -11.66
CA ILE A 2 -7.23 8.83 -11.88
C ILE A 2 -6.99 7.44 -12.44
N VAL A 3 -7.62 6.44 -11.85
CA VAL A 3 -7.58 5.03 -12.28
C VAL A 3 -8.99 4.68 -12.78
N ASP A 4 -9.21 4.87 -14.07
CA ASP A 4 -10.50 4.67 -14.74
C ASP A 4 -11.66 5.35 -14.00
N GLN A 5 -12.79 4.67 -13.83
CA GLN A 5 -13.90 5.08 -12.97
C GLN A 5 -13.80 4.47 -11.56
N PHE A 6 -12.71 3.77 -11.26
CA PHE A 6 -12.52 3.04 -10.01
C PHE A 6 -12.11 3.96 -8.88
N CYS A 7 -10.96 4.61 -8.99
CA CYS A 7 -10.52 5.50 -7.92
C CYS A 7 -9.72 6.71 -8.46
N ALA A 8 -9.69 7.75 -7.65
CA ALA A 8 -8.88 8.93 -7.91
C ALA A 8 -8.17 9.40 -6.65
N VAL A 9 -6.94 9.90 -6.82
CA VAL A 9 -6.17 10.58 -5.78
C VAL A 9 -5.96 12.03 -6.22
N ARG A 10 -6.36 12.97 -5.37
CA ARG A 10 -6.15 14.40 -5.60
C ARG A 10 -5.59 15.11 -4.36
N ALA A 11 -4.97 16.24 -4.57
CA ALA A 11 -4.65 17.14 -3.48
C ALA A 11 -5.92 17.86 -2.97
N SER A 12 -5.91 18.27 -1.70
CA SER A 12 -7.04 18.94 -1.04
C SER A 12 -7.47 20.24 -1.74
N PHE A 13 -6.55 20.92 -2.42
CA PHE A 13 -6.81 22.16 -3.16
C PHE A 13 -7.33 21.96 -4.59
N HIS A 14 -7.43 20.72 -5.07
CA HIS A 14 -8.06 20.41 -6.36
C HIS A 14 -9.56 20.19 -6.20
N ALA A 15 -10.32 20.47 -7.25
CA ALA A 15 -11.75 20.19 -7.28
C ALA A 15 -12.05 18.70 -7.07
N ALA A 16 -13.19 18.41 -6.44
CA ALA A 16 -13.64 17.04 -6.22
C ALA A 16 -13.86 16.28 -7.54
N ILE A 17 -13.51 15.00 -7.55
CA ILE A 17 -13.64 14.10 -8.69
C ILE A 17 -14.81 13.14 -8.39
N THR A 18 -15.98 13.47 -8.91
CA THR A 18 -17.23 12.72 -8.64
C THR A 18 -17.51 11.59 -9.63
N SER A 19 -16.64 11.43 -10.66
CA SER A 19 -16.79 10.42 -11.71
C SER A 19 -16.19 9.06 -11.36
N VAL A 20 -15.67 8.89 -10.14
CA VAL A 20 -15.01 7.66 -9.66
C VAL A 20 -15.75 7.06 -8.47
N GLN A 21 -15.59 5.76 -8.26
CA GLN A 21 -16.18 5.06 -7.13
C GLN A 21 -15.53 5.45 -5.79
N TYR A 22 -14.20 5.63 -5.78
CA TYR A 22 -13.44 6.00 -4.58
C TYR A 22 -12.59 7.24 -4.84
N GLU A 23 -12.86 8.32 -4.13
CA GLU A 23 -11.99 9.50 -4.11
C GLU A 23 -11.11 9.46 -2.85
N ILE A 24 -9.81 9.69 -3.02
CA ILE A 24 -8.84 9.83 -1.94
C ILE A 24 -8.23 11.22 -2.00
N VAL A 25 -8.30 11.93 -0.89
CA VAL A 25 -7.72 13.27 -0.77
C VAL A 25 -6.40 13.17 -0.01
N VAL A 26 -5.35 13.78 -0.53
CA VAL A 26 -4.04 13.80 0.11
C VAL A 26 -3.53 15.22 0.29
N THR A 27 -2.77 15.45 1.34
CA THR A 27 -1.91 16.62 1.48
C THR A 27 -0.58 16.28 0.82
N PRO A 28 -0.24 16.91 -0.33
CA PRO A 28 1.05 16.66 -0.96
C PRO A 28 2.15 17.30 -0.11
N LYS A 29 2.98 16.45 0.48
CA LYS A 29 4.25 16.84 1.12
C LYS A 29 5.40 16.33 0.26
N MET A 30 6.63 16.72 0.58
CA MET A 30 7.84 16.28 -0.12
C MET A 30 8.16 14.79 0.09
N SER A 31 7.23 14.03 0.66
CA SER A 31 7.34 12.58 0.84
C SER A 31 6.90 11.81 -0.42
N PHE A 32 7.49 10.65 -0.63
CA PHE A 32 7.12 9.73 -1.71
C PHE A 32 5.65 9.26 -1.59
N GLY A 33 5.02 8.94 -2.72
CA GLY A 33 3.67 8.37 -2.72
C GLY A 33 2.54 9.38 -2.95
N THR A 34 2.82 10.55 -3.56
CA THR A 34 1.80 11.57 -3.90
C THR A 34 0.76 11.10 -4.93
N GLY A 35 0.77 9.81 -5.28
CA GLY A 35 -0.10 9.23 -6.31
C GLY A 35 0.30 9.58 -7.75
N HIS A 36 1.27 10.47 -7.96
CA HIS A 36 1.75 10.84 -9.29
C HIS A 36 2.74 9.83 -9.88
N HIS A 37 3.16 8.85 -9.11
CA HIS A 37 4.08 7.84 -9.55
C HIS A 37 3.35 6.73 -10.32
N ALA A 38 3.90 6.31 -11.45
CA ALA A 38 3.33 5.23 -12.26
C ALA A 38 3.09 3.95 -11.46
N THR A 39 3.97 3.66 -10.49
CA THR A 39 3.87 2.50 -9.61
C THR A 39 2.65 2.55 -8.70
N THR A 40 2.30 3.73 -8.14
CA THR A 40 1.09 3.90 -7.33
C THR A 40 -0.16 3.69 -8.18
N TYR A 41 -0.19 4.23 -9.39
CA TYR A 41 -1.28 3.96 -10.36
C TYR A 41 -1.44 2.47 -10.61
N MET A 42 -0.34 1.75 -10.92
CA MET A 42 -0.38 0.30 -11.18
C MET A 42 -0.85 -0.50 -9.97
N MET A 43 -0.40 -0.15 -8.76
CA MET A 43 -0.87 -0.77 -7.53
C MET A 43 -2.38 -0.61 -7.36
N MET A 44 -2.89 0.63 -7.44
CA MET A 44 -4.33 0.90 -7.32
C MET A 44 -5.13 0.18 -8.41
N LYS A 45 -4.65 0.17 -9.65
CA LYS A 45 -5.26 -0.57 -10.75
C LYS A 45 -5.36 -2.06 -10.44
N LYS A 46 -4.30 -2.65 -9.88
CA LYS A 46 -4.27 -4.08 -9.54
C LYS A 46 -5.13 -4.41 -8.31
N MET A 47 -5.26 -3.49 -7.37
CA MET A 47 -6.12 -3.65 -6.20
C MET A 47 -7.60 -3.81 -6.59
N GLN A 48 -8.03 -3.30 -7.74
CA GLN A 48 -9.38 -3.48 -8.28
C GLN A 48 -9.74 -4.96 -8.47
N ASP A 49 -8.75 -5.80 -8.80
CA ASP A 49 -8.94 -7.23 -9.10
C ASP A 49 -8.86 -8.12 -7.85
N ILE A 50 -8.57 -7.54 -6.68
CA ILE A 50 -8.36 -8.27 -5.43
C ILE A 50 -9.55 -8.03 -4.49
N ASP A 51 -10.05 -9.12 -3.91
CA ASP A 51 -11.08 -9.03 -2.87
C ASP A 51 -10.46 -8.65 -1.52
N PHE A 52 -10.79 -7.46 -1.01
CA PHE A 52 -10.35 -6.94 0.30
C PHE A 52 -11.39 -7.14 1.41
N ASN A 53 -12.60 -7.54 1.07
CA ASN A 53 -13.71 -7.57 2.02
C ASN A 53 -13.42 -8.48 3.22
N ASN A 54 -13.48 -7.91 4.43
CA ASN A 54 -13.18 -8.57 5.70
C ASN A 54 -11.76 -9.17 5.80
N LYS A 55 -10.79 -8.69 5.01
CA LYS A 55 -9.42 -9.20 5.04
C LYS A 55 -8.49 -8.33 5.87
N ALA A 56 -7.52 -8.98 6.52
CA ALA A 56 -6.41 -8.30 7.16
C ALA A 56 -5.38 -7.89 6.11
N VAL A 57 -4.92 -6.65 6.16
CA VAL A 57 -4.00 -6.04 5.18
C VAL A 57 -2.84 -5.37 5.89
N LEU A 58 -1.65 -5.47 5.31
CA LEU A 58 -0.47 -4.72 5.71
C LEU A 58 0.03 -3.89 4.53
N ASP A 59 0.18 -2.58 4.73
CA ASP A 59 0.80 -1.64 3.78
C ASP A 59 2.22 -1.32 4.27
N TYR A 60 3.21 -1.91 3.60
CA TYR A 60 4.63 -1.78 3.94
C TYR A 60 5.30 -0.72 3.05
N GLY A 61 5.85 0.31 3.70
CA GLY A 61 6.31 1.52 3.03
C GLY A 61 5.13 2.38 2.58
N CYS A 62 4.23 2.70 3.52
CA CYS A 62 2.92 3.29 3.22
C CYS A 62 2.98 4.72 2.65
N GLY A 63 4.07 5.45 2.84
CA GLY A 63 4.28 6.78 2.26
C GLY A 63 3.19 7.77 2.66
N THR A 64 2.33 8.11 1.72
CA THR A 64 1.16 8.98 1.94
C THR A 64 -0.06 8.25 2.50
N GLY A 65 -0.01 6.93 2.64
CA GLY A 65 -1.12 6.10 3.10
C GLY A 65 -2.21 5.84 2.04
N VAL A 66 -2.00 6.21 0.79
CA VAL A 66 -3.00 6.06 -0.29
C VAL A 66 -3.47 4.63 -0.45
N LEU A 67 -2.57 3.64 -0.41
CA LEU A 67 -2.94 2.23 -0.58
C LEU A 67 -3.71 1.70 0.64
N ALA A 68 -3.32 2.09 1.85
CA ALA A 68 -4.05 1.73 3.07
C ALA A 68 -5.46 2.34 3.07
N ILE A 69 -5.61 3.61 2.65
CA ILE A 69 -6.92 4.27 2.52
C ILE A 69 -7.78 3.52 1.50
N LEU A 70 -7.23 3.20 0.33
CA LEU A 70 -7.96 2.45 -0.69
C LEU A 70 -8.36 1.06 -0.20
N ALA A 71 -7.46 0.33 0.46
CA ALA A 71 -7.75 -0.98 1.04
C ALA A 71 -8.92 -0.92 2.04
N GLN A 72 -8.98 0.12 2.88
CA GLN A 72 -10.10 0.35 3.78
C GLN A 72 -11.41 0.60 3.02
N ARG A 73 -11.38 1.43 1.97
CA ARG A 73 -12.56 1.69 1.11
C ARG A 73 -13.06 0.43 0.40
N LEU A 74 -12.16 -0.51 0.12
CA LEU A 74 -12.46 -1.83 -0.46
C LEU A 74 -12.97 -2.86 0.56
N GLY A 75 -13.09 -2.48 1.84
CA GLY A 75 -13.70 -3.32 2.88
C GLY A 75 -12.70 -4.10 3.74
N ALA A 76 -11.41 -3.78 3.71
CA ALA A 76 -10.45 -4.40 4.62
C ALA A 76 -10.83 -4.17 6.09
N SER A 77 -10.74 -5.21 6.92
CA SER A 77 -11.21 -5.18 8.31
C SER A 77 -10.12 -4.87 9.33
N HIS A 78 -8.90 -5.29 9.08
CA HIS A 78 -7.74 -5.06 9.91
C HIS A 78 -6.60 -4.54 9.06
N LEU A 79 -6.26 -3.28 9.24
CA LEU A 79 -5.25 -2.60 8.46
C LEU A 79 -4.09 -2.17 9.36
N GLN A 80 -2.90 -2.55 8.95
CA GLN A 80 -1.65 -2.06 9.49
C GLN A 80 -0.89 -1.33 8.38
N ALA A 81 -0.27 -0.20 8.69
CA ALA A 81 0.55 0.57 7.78
C ALA A 81 1.86 0.94 8.46
N VAL A 82 2.97 0.84 7.77
CA VAL A 82 4.29 1.15 8.34
C VAL A 82 5.17 1.85 7.32
N ASP A 83 5.89 2.86 7.79
CA ASP A 83 6.95 3.51 7.02
C ASP A 83 8.14 3.83 7.92
N ILE A 84 9.36 3.68 7.41
CA ILE A 84 10.59 3.99 8.14
C ILE A 84 10.82 5.50 8.24
N ASP A 85 10.27 6.27 7.31
CA ASP A 85 10.40 7.72 7.27
C ASP A 85 9.34 8.37 8.17
N THR A 86 9.78 9.11 9.19
CA THR A 86 8.89 9.83 10.12
C THR A 86 7.96 10.82 9.40
N TRP A 87 8.44 11.47 8.34
CA TRP A 87 7.61 12.39 7.55
C TRP A 87 6.50 11.66 6.78
N ALA A 88 6.81 10.48 6.24
CA ALA A 88 5.84 9.61 5.58
C ALA A 88 4.80 9.11 6.60
N TYR A 89 5.24 8.65 7.77
CA TYR A 89 4.37 8.24 8.87
C TYR A 89 3.39 9.36 9.28
N GLU A 90 3.90 10.58 9.53
CA GLU A 90 3.06 11.74 9.89
C GLU A 90 2.09 12.12 8.77
N ASN A 91 2.55 12.06 7.51
CA ASN A 91 1.70 12.34 6.35
C ASN A 91 0.60 11.28 6.17
N THR A 92 0.91 10.01 6.44
CA THR A 92 -0.10 8.93 6.48
C THR A 92 -1.19 9.25 7.50
N LEU A 93 -0.83 9.60 8.75
CA LEU A 93 -1.80 9.96 9.80
C LEU A 93 -2.70 11.13 9.38
N GLU A 94 -2.12 12.18 8.81
CA GLU A 94 -2.87 13.33 8.31
C GLU A 94 -3.85 12.93 7.20
N ASN A 95 -3.41 12.15 6.23
CA ASN A 95 -4.24 11.71 5.11
C ASN A 95 -5.34 10.75 5.54
N LEU A 96 -5.08 9.85 6.51
CA LEU A 96 -6.12 9.01 7.13
C LEU A 96 -7.22 9.89 7.76
N SER A 97 -6.83 10.92 8.50
CA SER A 97 -7.77 11.86 9.13
C SER A 97 -8.61 12.61 8.10
N ILE A 98 -7.98 13.15 7.04
CA ILE A 98 -8.68 13.88 5.96
C ILE A 98 -9.72 12.99 5.26
N ASN A 99 -9.43 11.70 5.13
CA ASN A 99 -10.32 10.74 4.48
C ASN A 99 -11.31 10.06 5.46
N ALA A 100 -11.35 10.49 6.72
CA ALA A 100 -12.18 9.90 7.79
C ALA A 100 -11.96 8.38 7.94
N VAL A 101 -10.71 7.95 7.89
CA VAL A 101 -10.28 6.56 8.06
C VAL A 101 -9.63 6.40 9.43
N GLU A 102 -10.32 5.73 10.35
CA GLU A 102 -9.87 5.55 11.74
C GLU A 102 -9.36 4.13 12.03
N SER A 103 -9.58 3.19 11.12
CA SER A 103 -9.34 1.76 11.34
C SER A 103 -7.92 1.28 11.01
N VAL A 104 -7.01 2.18 10.60
CA VAL A 104 -5.62 1.84 10.23
C VAL A 104 -4.68 2.05 11.42
N GLN A 105 -4.03 0.98 11.85
CA GLN A 105 -2.95 1.05 12.85
C GLN A 105 -1.64 1.40 12.14
N THR A 106 -1.08 2.57 12.45
CA THR A 106 0.08 3.11 11.76
C THR A 106 1.32 3.04 12.66
N TYR A 107 2.45 2.64 12.10
CA TYR A 107 3.72 2.48 12.78
C TYR A 107 4.84 3.25 12.05
N CYS A 108 5.78 3.80 12.81
CA CYS A 108 7.01 4.39 12.27
C CYS A 108 8.16 3.42 12.50
N GLY A 109 8.76 2.90 11.43
CA GLY A 109 9.85 1.92 11.51
C GLY A 109 9.81 0.90 10.39
N THR A 110 10.36 -0.27 10.68
CA THR A 110 10.42 -1.42 9.76
C THR A 110 9.28 -2.41 10.06
N LEU A 111 9.27 -3.56 9.38
CA LEU A 111 8.33 -4.64 9.69
C LEU A 111 8.45 -5.15 11.15
N GLN A 112 9.61 -4.93 11.80
CA GLN A 112 9.85 -5.41 13.17
C GLN A 112 9.05 -4.61 14.20
N GLU A 113 8.78 -3.34 13.96
CA GLU A 113 7.98 -2.48 14.84
C GLU A 113 6.47 -2.76 14.70
N VAL A 114 6.05 -3.44 13.64
CA VAL A 114 4.65 -3.82 13.46
C VAL A 114 4.35 -5.11 14.24
N PRO A 115 3.37 -5.12 15.16
CA PRO A 115 2.98 -6.35 15.85
C PRO A 115 2.71 -7.48 14.85
N PHE A 116 3.30 -8.66 15.12
CA PHE A 116 3.21 -9.78 14.20
C PHE A 116 1.76 -10.25 14.05
N ARG A 117 1.29 -10.25 12.83
CA ARG A 117 -0.02 -10.78 12.44
C ARG A 117 0.09 -11.38 11.04
N LYS A 118 -0.50 -12.53 10.84
CA LYS A 118 -0.72 -13.07 9.49
C LYS A 118 -1.81 -12.26 8.79
N VAL A 119 -1.49 -11.73 7.60
CA VAL A 119 -2.40 -10.95 6.77
C VAL A 119 -2.80 -11.71 5.51
N ALA A 120 -3.97 -11.41 4.98
CA ALA A 120 -4.41 -11.98 3.70
C ALA A 120 -3.79 -11.25 2.51
N ILE A 121 -3.49 -9.95 2.66
CA ILE A 121 -2.93 -9.12 1.60
C ILE A 121 -1.80 -8.28 2.20
N LEU A 122 -0.64 -8.29 1.53
CA LEU A 122 0.48 -7.41 1.82
C LEU A 122 0.76 -6.55 0.59
N LEU A 123 0.73 -5.23 0.80
CA LEU A 123 1.04 -4.22 -0.21
C LEU A 123 2.45 -3.68 0.04
N ALA A 124 3.28 -3.58 -1.00
CA ALA A 124 4.65 -3.07 -0.89
C ALA A 124 5.03 -2.27 -2.14
N ASN A 125 4.77 -0.96 -2.13
CA ASN A 125 5.19 -0.04 -3.19
C ASN A 125 6.49 0.65 -2.79
N ILE A 126 7.56 -0.11 -2.73
CA ILE A 126 8.89 0.30 -2.23
C ILE A 126 9.99 -0.07 -3.22
N ASN A 127 11.21 0.41 -3.00
CA ASN A 127 12.30 0.11 -3.92
C ASN A 127 12.67 -1.38 -3.95
N ARG A 128 13.19 -1.84 -5.10
CA ARG A 128 13.58 -3.23 -5.37
C ARG A 128 14.48 -3.83 -4.29
N ASN A 129 15.48 -3.10 -3.82
CA ASN A 129 16.44 -3.65 -2.88
C ASN A 129 15.78 -3.99 -1.54
N VAL A 130 14.92 -3.12 -1.04
CA VAL A 130 14.14 -3.38 0.18
C VAL A 130 13.20 -4.58 -0.02
N ILE A 131 12.54 -4.70 -1.18
CA ILE A 131 11.71 -5.88 -1.49
C ILE A 131 12.52 -7.17 -1.41
N LEU A 132 13.71 -7.20 -2.04
CA LEU A 132 14.57 -8.38 -2.04
C LEU A 132 15.06 -8.74 -0.63
N ASP A 133 15.49 -7.72 0.13
CA ASP A 133 16.05 -7.90 1.47
C ASP A 133 14.98 -8.34 2.50
N THR A 134 13.72 -7.94 2.29
CA THR A 134 12.63 -8.22 3.24
C THR A 134 11.65 -9.31 2.76
N MET A 135 11.92 -9.97 1.63
CA MET A 135 11.03 -10.97 1.05
C MET A 135 10.69 -12.10 2.02
N SER A 136 11.67 -12.61 2.78
CA SER A 136 11.43 -13.61 3.83
C SER A 136 10.44 -13.11 4.87
N SER A 137 10.68 -11.92 5.43
CA SER A 137 9.83 -11.35 6.47
C SER A 137 8.42 -11.03 5.96
N MET A 138 8.28 -10.64 4.69
CA MET A 138 6.98 -10.42 4.07
C MET A 138 6.23 -11.74 3.87
N SER A 139 6.91 -12.79 3.38
CA SER A 139 6.29 -14.11 3.17
C SER A 139 5.80 -14.72 4.48
N GLU A 140 6.57 -14.60 5.56
CA GLU A 140 6.18 -15.09 6.89
C GLU A 140 4.91 -14.43 7.43
N ARG A 141 4.62 -13.19 7.01
CA ARG A 141 3.42 -12.44 7.40
C ARG A 141 2.20 -12.76 6.54
N LEU A 142 2.36 -13.45 5.43
CA LEU A 142 1.22 -13.87 4.62
C LEU A 142 0.55 -15.12 5.18
N LYS A 143 -0.78 -15.15 5.11
CA LYS A 143 -1.55 -16.38 5.30
C LYS A 143 -1.35 -17.30 4.09
N ASP A 144 -1.62 -18.57 4.27
CA ASP A 144 -1.70 -19.53 3.16
C ASP A 144 -2.76 -19.05 2.17
N GLY A 145 -2.40 -18.97 0.90
CA GLY A 145 -3.25 -18.38 -0.15
C GLY A 145 -3.37 -16.85 -0.10
N GLY A 146 -2.59 -16.19 0.72
CA GLY A 146 -2.52 -14.72 0.76
C GLY A 146 -1.82 -14.14 -0.46
N SER A 147 -2.03 -12.85 -0.71
CA SER A 147 -1.49 -12.13 -1.86
C SER A 147 -0.45 -11.10 -1.45
N LEU A 148 0.72 -11.13 -2.12
CA LEU A 148 1.72 -10.08 -2.06
C LEU A 148 1.65 -9.25 -3.35
N LEU A 149 1.34 -7.97 -3.21
CA LEU A 149 1.34 -7.01 -4.32
C LEU A 149 2.52 -6.06 -4.17
N CYS A 150 3.51 -6.19 -5.06
CA CYS A 150 4.74 -5.40 -5.05
C CYS A 150 4.84 -4.47 -6.26
N SER A 151 5.41 -3.29 -6.06
CA SER A 151 5.81 -2.35 -7.10
C SER A 151 6.98 -1.48 -6.61
N GLY A 152 7.46 -0.55 -7.45
CA GLY A 152 8.61 0.31 -7.11
C GLY A 152 9.92 -0.18 -7.71
N PHE A 153 9.84 -1.03 -8.73
CA PHE A 153 10.98 -1.54 -9.51
C PHE A 153 10.65 -1.56 -11.01
N LEU A 154 11.67 -1.78 -11.84
CA LEU A 154 11.54 -1.81 -13.29
C LEU A 154 11.11 -3.20 -13.79
N GLU A 155 10.59 -3.26 -15.01
CA GLU A 155 10.19 -4.52 -15.65
C GLU A 155 11.35 -5.52 -15.76
N GLU A 156 12.55 -5.03 -16.01
CA GLU A 156 13.78 -5.84 -16.06
C GLU A 156 14.13 -6.52 -14.72
N ASP A 157 13.60 -6.02 -13.61
CA ASP A 157 13.81 -6.57 -12.26
C ASP A 157 12.84 -7.73 -11.94
N ILE A 158 11.77 -7.89 -12.70
CA ILE A 158 10.73 -8.91 -12.45
C ILE A 158 11.32 -10.32 -12.29
N PRO A 159 12.23 -10.79 -13.17
CA PRO A 159 12.79 -12.13 -13.02
C PRO A 159 13.52 -12.32 -11.68
N LYS A 160 14.23 -11.30 -11.21
CA LYS A 160 14.98 -11.35 -9.94
C LYS A 160 14.03 -11.34 -8.74
N VAL A 161 13.01 -10.48 -8.77
CA VAL A 161 12.00 -10.41 -7.69
C VAL A 161 11.20 -11.71 -7.62
N SER A 162 10.77 -12.25 -8.78
CA SER A 162 10.03 -13.52 -8.85
C SER A 162 10.86 -14.70 -8.37
N ALA A 163 12.15 -14.77 -8.73
CA ALA A 163 13.04 -15.81 -8.25
C ALA A 163 13.18 -15.78 -6.72
N GLN A 164 13.34 -14.58 -6.15
CA GLN A 164 13.42 -14.40 -4.70
C GLN A 164 12.09 -14.77 -4.02
N ALA A 165 10.96 -14.39 -4.59
CA ALA A 165 9.63 -14.76 -4.10
C ALA A 165 9.46 -16.30 -4.06
N ALA A 166 9.86 -16.99 -5.12
CA ALA A 166 9.79 -18.46 -5.21
C ALA A 166 10.64 -19.17 -4.14
N VAL A 167 11.83 -18.64 -3.80
CA VAL A 167 12.67 -19.16 -2.72
C VAL A 167 11.93 -19.15 -1.37
N HIS A 168 11.02 -18.19 -1.17
CA HIS A 168 10.22 -18.06 0.05
C HIS A 168 8.79 -18.61 -0.09
N GLY A 169 8.54 -19.48 -1.09
CA GLY A 169 7.27 -20.19 -1.26
C GLY A 169 6.14 -19.38 -1.86
N LEU A 170 6.42 -18.21 -2.41
CA LEU A 170 5.45 -17.41 -3.16
C LEU A 170 5.42 -17.82 -4.63
N GLN A 171 4.24 -17.80 -5.27
CA GLN A 171 4.03 -18.20 -6.67
C GLN A 171 3.44 -17.06 -7.48
#